data_0c7c84b6910c432090c2dab31fdd3a35
#
_entry.id   0c7c84b6910c432090c2dab31fdd3a35
#
_cell.length_a   1.000
_cell.length_b   1.000
_cell.length_c   1.000
_cell.angle_alpha   90.00
_cell.angle_beta   90.00
_cell.angle_gamma   90.00
#
_symmetry.space_group_name_H-M   'P 1'
#
loop_
_entity.id
_entity.type
_entity.pdbx_description
1 polymer ?
#
loop_
_entity_poly.entity_id
_entity_poly.type
_entity_poly.pdbx_seq_one_letter_code
_entity_poly.pdbx_strand_id
1 'polypeptide(L)'
;MERYDLVYRLYDEFDTQTLREYQEFVDIFPAVDSRVALEHWQSASDELERRKDEIRDEFAAGETLAEVAAHVTREGAFTALDLEAKYGRPVNVLVLDVDETLRSAGKTDNEIPRETLHVLTEFHELGVPIVICTGQTLENVKGFAIQGLGSEIVHSGELSIVYEAGTGVFTPGHGADTKQLLYEELDAEIRDIFDDVRARVLPEAPAELRRGCHLQGNEFNVTMKPNFETGSSRAREIIDGALVYLIDLLAEAVGDAVGVDQEETITWTRAFYAAQDTEIRAVLEREGEFPDVSADALPDALESILERIDVAYYEADAAEIGSLELNKVVGVERALDVLDVDDPFALVMGDSKSDLRVMRWVADNDAGIAAAPEHASQETLEHVLHTDELVFDRGKSVDVLRTVYALNRFARLG
;
A
#
# COMPACT_ATOMS: atom_id res chain seq x y z
N MET A 1 16.46 26.81 10.95
CA MET A 1 17.60 27.42 10.23
C MET A 1 18.88 26.69 10.62
N GLU A 2 19.16 26.53 11.91
CA GLU A 2 20.38 25.88 12.42
C GLU A 2 20.56 24.42 11.93
N ARG A 3 19.49 23.61 11.83
CA ARG A 3 19.54 22.21 11.33
C ARG A 3 19.85 22.13 9.84
N TYR A 4 19.26 23.01 9.03
CA TYR A 4 19.55 23.08 7.59
C TYR A 4 21.03 23.42 7.35
N ASP A 5 21.61 24.37 8.13
CA ASP A 5 23.02 24.74 8.02
C ASP A 5 23.94 23.55 8.37
N LEU A 6 23.59 22.73 9.36
CA LEU A 6 24.33 21.50 9.71
C LEU A 6 24.30 20.48 8.56
N VAL A 7 23.14 20.27 7.95
CA VAL A 7 23.01 19.34 6.82
C VAL A 7 23.75 19.88 5.58
N TYR A 8 23.71 21.19 5.32
CA TYR A 8 24.55 21.79 4.26
C TYR A 8 26.02 21.51 4.48
N ARG A 9 26.55 21.78 5.68
CA ARG A 9 27.97 21.53 6.01
C ARG A 9 28.30 20.04 5.88
N LEU A 10 27.45 19.16 6.36
CA LEU A 10 27.62 17.70 6.28
C LEU A 10 27.87 17.24 4.84
N TYR A 11 27.01 17.63 3.91
CA TYR A 11 27.12 17.19 2.51
C TYR A 11 28.14 17.99 1.67
N ASP A 12 28.55 19.16 2.11
CA ASP A 12 29.57 19.95 1.41
C ASP A 12 30.99 19.64 1.90
N GLU A 13 31.17 19.29 3.19
CA GLU A 13 32.49 19.09 3.81
C GLU A 13 32.92 17.61 3.82
N PHE A 14 31.96 16.65 3.76
CA PHE A 14 32.24 15.22 3.84
C PHE A 14 31.90 14.47 2.55
N ASP A 15 32.67 13.43 2.23
CA ASP A 15 32.39 12.51 1.11
C ASP A 15 31.32 11.50 1.51
N THR A 16 30.08 11.99 1.60
CA THR A 16 28.91 11.20 1.99
C THR A 16 28.51 10.17 0.93
N GLN A 17 28.93 10.35 -0.34
CA GLN A 17 28.66 9.34 -1.37
C GLN A 17 29.46 8.07 -1.10
N THR A 18 30.76 8.19 -0.91
CA THR A 18 31.62 7.04 -0.58
C THR A 18 31.17 6.42 0.76
N LEU A 19 30.75 7.23 1.75
CA LEU A 19 30.23 6.73 3.02
C LEU A 19 28.99 5.82 2.80
N ARG A 20 28.03 6.23 1.98
CA ARG A 20 26.85 5.42 1.62
C ARG A 20 27.21 4.14 0.86
N GLU A 21 28.19 4.21 -0.05
CA GLU A 21 28.66 3.02 -0.78
C GLU A 21 29.25 1.97 0.18
N TYR A 22 29.98 2.39 1.22
CA TYR A 22 30.46 1.48 2.28
C TYR A 22 29.31 0.93 3.12
N GLN A 23 28.35 1.78 3.51
CA GLN A 23 27.17 1.37 4.28
C GLN A 23 26.38 0.31 3.51
N GLU A 24 26.01 0.58 2.26
CA GLU A 24 25.30 -0.36 1.40
C GLU A 24 26.04 -1.69 1.23
N PHE A 25 27.37 -1.63 1.09
CA PHE A 25 28.17 -2.85 0.99
C PHE A 25 28.09 -3.68 2.28
N VAL A 26 28.25 -3.03 3.44
CA VAL A 26 28.20 -3.70 4.75
C VAL A 26 26.83 -4.31 5.01
N ASP A 27 25.78 -3.60 4.67
CA ASP A 27 24.39 -4.00 4.91
C ASP A 27 23.93 -5.15 4.00
N ILE A 28 24.28 -5.09 2.70
CA ILE A 28 23.81 -6.04 1.70
C ILE A 28 24.65 -7.33 1.65
N PHE A 29 25.94 -7.21 1.96
CA PHE A 29 26.87 -8.34 1.93
C PHE A 29 27.28 -8.75 3.35
N PRO A 30 26.44 -9.52 4.03
CA PRO A 30 26.77 -10.00 5.38
C PRO A 30 28.06 -10.84 5.36
N ALA A 31 28.74 -10.88 6.48
CA ALA A 31 29.94 -11.68 6.67
C ALA A 31 29.69 -13.16 6.26
N VAL A 32 30.38 -13.62 5.22
CA VAL A 32 30.22 -14.97 4.68
C VAL A 32 31.34 -15.89 5.15
N ASP A 33 31.09 -17.20 5.14
CA ASP A 33 32.03 -18.28 5.54
C ASP A 33 33.26 -18.43 4.62
N SER A 34 33.70 -17.33 4.00
CA SER A 34 34.91 -17.27 3.20
C SER A 34 35.89 -16.33 3.86
N ARG A 35 37.06 -16.81 4.23
CA ARG A 35 38.10 -15.99 4.89
C ARG A 35 38.41 -14.72 4.11
N VAL A 36 38.54 -14.78 2.80
CA VAL A 36 38.87 -13.62 1.95
C VAL A 36 37.70 -12.63 1.91
N ALA A 37 36.47 -13.12 1.79
CA ALA A 37 35.29 -12.27 1.78
C ALA A 37 35.07 -11.62 3.16
N LEU A 38 35.31 -12.35 4.25
CA LEU A 38 35.23 -11.83 5.61
C LEU A 38 36.28 -10.73 5.85
N GLU A 39 37.54 -10.95 5.43
CA GLU A 39 38.61 -9.93 5.54
C GLU A 39 38.26 -8.65 4.75
N HIS A 40 37.63 -8.80 3.58
CA HIS A 40 37.20 -7.65 2.78
C HIS A 40 36.02 -6.92 3.43
N TRP A 41 35.03 -7.67 3.90
CA TRP A 41 33.88 -7.11 4.62
C TRP A 41 34.33 -6.37 5.89
N GLN A 42 35.24 -6.97 6.69
CA GLN A 42 35.80 -6.35 7.87
C GLN A 42 36.53 -5.04 7.55
N SER A 43 37.34 -5.01 6.47
CA SER A 43 38.04 -3.80 6.04
C SER A 43 37.06 -2.71 5.60
N ALA A 44 35.96 -3.06 4.95
CA ALA A 44 34.93 -2.11 4.56
C ALA A 44 34.17 -1.56 5.79
N SER A 45 33.85 -2.43 6.76
CA SER A 45 33.22 -2.06 8.03
C SER A 45 34.12 -1.13 8.86
N ASP A 46 35.41 -1.42 8.96
CA ASP A 46 36.37 -0.59 9.68
C ASP A 46 36.51 0.80 9.02
N GLU A 47 36.51 0.87 7.67
CA GLU A 47 36.56 2.14 6.95
C GLU A 47 35.25 2.94 7.08
N LEU A 48 34.10 2.26 7.07
CA LEU A 48 32.79 2.85 7.34
C LEU A 48 32.78 3.55 8.70
N GLU A 49 33.15 2.83 9.77
CA GLU A 49 33.21 3.39 11.12
C GLU A 49 34.18 4.55 11.25
N ARG A 50 35.36 4.43 10.66
CA ARG A 50 36.32 5.53 10.65
C ARG A 50 35.75 6.82 10.04
N ARG A 51 35.01 6.71 8.93
CA ARG A 51 34.34 7.85 8.28
C ARG A 51 33.19 8.42 9.09
N LYS A 52 32.40 7.54 9.76
CA LYS A 52 31.35 7.96 10.69
C LYS A 52 31.95 8.71 11.88
N ASP A 53 33.07 8.25 12.42
CA ASP A 53 33.78 8.91 13.54
C ASP A 53 34.25 10.31 13.17
N GLU A 54 34.74 10.56 11.95
CA GLU A 54 35.10 11.90 11.48
C GLU A 54 33.92 12.88 11.55
N ILE A 55 32.70 12.41 11.21
CA ILE A 55 31.48 13.22 11.30
C ILE A 55 31.04 13.38 12.78
N ARG A 56 31.14 12.31 13.58
CA ARG A 56 30.81 12.34 15.01
C ARG A 56 31.65 13.38 15.76
N ASP A 57 32.95 13.48 15.44
CA ASP A 57 33.84 14.38 16.10
C ASP A 57 33.65 15.86 15.69
N GLU A 58 33.16 16.10 14.46
CA GLU A 58 33.01 17.47 13.93
C GLU A 58 31.72 18.16 14.40
N PHE A 59 30.63 17.40 14.62
CA PHE A 59 29.33 17.98 14.91
C PHE A 59 28.83 17.63 16.32
N ALA A 60 28.18 18.59 16.99
CA ALA A 60 27.55 18.36 18.28
C ALA A 60 26.43 17.27 18.22
N ALA A 61 25.73 17.14 17.06
CA ALA A 61 24.79 16.08 16.75
C ALA A 61 25.41 14.97 15.89
N GLY A 62 26.72 14.74 16.05
CA GLY A 62 27.53 13.94 15.14
C GLY A 62 27.03 12.52 14.95
N GLU A 63 26.50 11.85 15.99
CA GLU A 63 25.94 10.52 15.87
C GLU A 63 24.76 10.48 14.88
N THR A 64 23.80 11.39 15.03
CA THR A 64 22.65 11.48 14.11
C THR A 64 23.09 11.86 12.70
N LEU A 65 24.02 12.80 12.56
CA LEU A 65 24.48 13.25 11.24
C LEU A 65 25.31 12.18 10.54
N ALA A 66 26.10 11.38 11.25
CA ALA A 66 26.82 10.25 10.70
C ALA A 66 25.88 9.18 10.13
N GLU A 67 24.82 8.83 10.90
CA GLU A 67 23.80 7.88 10.43
C GLU A 67 23.01 8.42 9.23
N VAL A 68 22.59 9.68 9.26
CA VAL A 68 21.91 10.31 8.12
C VAL A 68 22.81 10.32 6.88
N ALA A 69 24.08 10.71 7.01
CA ALA A 69 25.02 10.73 5.89
C ALA A 69 25.30 9.36 5.30
N ALA A 70 25.30 8.32 6.13
CA ALA A 70 25.54 6.94 5.72
C ALA A 70 24.36 6.32 4.95
N HIS A 71 23.12 6.73 5.23
CA HIS A 71 21.93 6.11 4.66
C HIS A 71 21.22 6.97 3.62
N VAL A 72 21.31 8.29 3.68
CA VAL A 72 20.44 9.20 2.94
C VAL A 72 21.21 10.07 1.98
N THR A 73 20.64 10.34 0.82
CA THR A 73 21.20 11.32 -0.13
C THR A 73 21.02 12.74 0.41
N ARG A 74 21.78 13.70 -0.13
CA ARG A 74 21.59 15.13 0.19
C ARG A 74 20.13 15.56 0.02
N GLU A 75 19.53 15.21 -1.10
CA GLU A 75 18.14 15.53 -1.41
C GLU A 75 17.18 14.92 -0.38
N GLY A 76 17.31 13.63 -0.10
CA GLY A 76 16.51 12.95 0.92
C GLY A 76 16.66 13.54 2.32
N ALA A 77 17.87 13.99 2.70
CA ALA A 77 18.08 14.63 3.99
C ALA A 77 17.38 15.99 4.11
N PHE A 78 17.35 16.80 3.04
CA PHE A 78 16.60 18.05 3.02
C PHE A 78 15.10 17.79 3.01
N THR A 79 14.60 16.83 2.23
CA THR A 79 13.19 16.41 2.26
C THR A 79 12.80 15.96 3.67
N ALA A 80 13.64 15.20 4.35
CA ALA A 80 13.40 14.79 5.74
C ALA A 80 13.30 15.98 6.71
N LEU A 81 14.12 17.03 6.54
CA LEU A 81 14.00 18.25 7.32
C LEU A 81 12.71 19.04 7.01
N ASP A 82 12.32 19.08 5.73
CA ASP A 82 11.07 19.73 5.33
C ASP A 82 9.85 19.01 5.94
N LEU A 83 9.85 17.68 5.93
CA LEU A 83 8.82 16.86 6.59
C LEU A 83 8.84 17.04 8.12
N GLU A 84 10.03 17.10 8.74
CA GLU A 84 10.14 17.37 10.18
C GLU A 84 9.61 18.76 10.52
N ALA A 85 9.90 19.76 9.71
CA ALA A 85 9.39 21.12 9.89
C ALA A 85 7.86 21.20 9.70
N LYS A 86 7.30 20.38 8.79
CA LYS A 86 5.87 20.33 8.49
C LYS A 86 5.08 19.62 9.60
N TYR A 87 5.55 18.50 10.08
CA TYR A 87 4.80 17.61 10.97
C TYR A 87 5.25 17.65 12.44
N GLY A 88 6.53 17.94 12.70
CA GLY A 88 7.07 18.07 14.06
C GLY A 88 7.12 16.77 14.87
N ARG A 89 6.95 15.62 14.22
CA ARG A 89 6.91 14.31 14.90
C ARG A 89 7.52 13.19 14.03
N PRO A 90 8.11 12.16 14.66
CA PRO A 90 8.63 11.01 13.95
C PRO A 90 7.52 10.07 13.49
N VAL A 91 7.78 9.33 12.41
CA VAL A 91 6.97 8.17 12.03
C VAL A 91 7.16 7.07 13.07
N ASN A 92 6.06 6.55 13.61
CA ASN A 92 6.05 5.50 14.62
C ASN A 92 5.42 4.18 14.16
N VAL A 93 4.98 4.10 12.91
CA VAL A 93 4.51 2.86 12.27
C VAL A 93 4.67 2.95 10.75
N LEU A 94 5.02 1.83 10.11
CA LEU A 94 5.06 1.72 8.66
C LEU A 94 3.83 0.95 8.17
N VAL A 95 3.10 1.47 7.18
CA VAL A 95 1.98 0.80 6.50
C VAL A 95 2.34 0.68 5.02
N LEU A 96 2.66 -0.52 4.58
CA LEU A 96 3.37 -0.75 3.33
C LEU A 96 2.59 -1.72 2.43
N ASP A 97 2.18 -1.24 1.26
CA ASP A 97 1.77 -2.14 0.18
C ASP A 97 3.00 -2.81 -0.45
N VAL A 98 2.79 -3.95 -1.10
CA VAL A 98 3.87 -4.80 -1.61
C VAL A 98 4.02 -4.68 -3.12
N ASP A 99 2.95 -4.97 -3.86
CA ASP A 99 3.01 -5.07 -5.32
C ASP A 99 3.06 -3.67 -5.95
N GLU A 100 3.97 -3.48 -6.91
CA GLU A 100 4.25 -2.19 -7.56
C GLU A 100 4.66 -1.05 -6.60
N THR A 101 4.79 -1.34 -5.30
CA THR A 101 5.24 -0.42 -4.25
C THR A 101 6.61 -0.80 -3.71
N LEU A 102 6.71 -1.86 -2.90
CA LEU A 102 8.00 -2.34 -2.39
C LEU A 102 8.76 -3.20 -3.40
N ARG A 103 8.05 -3.85 -4.28
CA ARG A 103 8.58 -4.65 -5.39
C ARG A 103 7.86 -4.32 -6.69
N SER A 104 8.54 -4.48 -7.83
CA SER A 104 7.94 -4.32 -9.14
C SER A 104 7.56 -5.68 -9.73
N ALA A 105 6.29 -5.89 -10.05
CA ALA A 105 5.78 -7.12 -10.67
C ALA A 105 6.34 -7.38 -12.08
N GLY A 106 7.02 -6.41 -12.68
CA GLY A 106 7.67 -6.56 -14.00
C GLY A 106 9.02 -7.26 -13.99
N LYS A 107 9.56 -7.61 -12.81
CA LYS A 107 10.84 -8.35 -12.68
C LYS A 107 10.59 -9.85 -12.53
N THR A 108 11.51 -10.65 -13.07
CA THR A 108 11.40 -12.12 -13.11
C THR A 108 11.48 -12.80 -11.74
N ASP A 109 12.01 -12.14 -10.73
CA ASP A 109 12.23 -12.67 -9.38
C ASP A 109 11.12 -12.31 -8.40
N ASN A 110 10.33 -11.27 -8.68
CA ASN A 110 9.19 -10.85 -7.85
C ASN A 110 9.53 -10.72 -6.34
N GLU A 111 10.79 -10.39 -6.05
CA GLU A 111 11.33 -10.24 -4.69
C GLU A 111 11.42 -8.77 -4.29
N ILE A 112 11.27 -8.50 -2.99
CA ILE A 112 11.58 -7.17 -2.43
C ILE A 112 13.10 -6.99 -2.47
N PRO A 113 13.63 -5.85 -2.94
CA PRO A 113 15.07 -5.60 -2.97
C PRO A 113 15.71 -5.73 -1.58
N ARG A 114 16.91 -6.30 -1.52
CA ARG A 114 17.63 -6.51 -0.25
C ARG A 114 17.87 -5.22 0.51
N GLU A 115 18.18 -4.14 -0.19
CA GLU A 115 18.34 -2.81 0.39
C GLU A 115 17.05 -2.32 1.08
N THR A 116 15.89 -2.58 0.49
CA THR A 116 14.58 -2.27 1.10
C THR A 116 14.36 -3.10 2.37
N LEU A 117 14.63 -4.42 2.29
CA LEU A 117 14.50 -5.31 3.46
C LEU A 117 15.43 -4.89 4.61
N HIS A 118 16.65 -4.46 4.29
CA HIS A 118 17.60 -3.99 5.30
C HIS A 118 17.06 -2.72 6.01
N VAL A 119 16.57 -1.73 5.26
CA VAL A 119 16.02 -0.51 5.87
C VAL A 119 14.78 -0.82 6.74
N LEU A 120 13.97 -1.81 6.37
CA LEU A 120 12.87 -2.28 7.22
C LEU A 120 13.40 -2.89 8.54
N THR A 121 14.54 -3.59 8.50
CA THR A 121 15.21 -4.08 9.71
C THR A 121 15.67 -2.92 10.61
N GLU A 122 16.25 -1.86 10.04
CA GLU A 122 16.63 -0.65 10.77
C GLU A 122 15.44 0.02 11.47
N PHE A 123 14.28 0.09 10.81
CA PHE A 123 13.06 0.59 11.45
C PHE A 123 12.61 -0.29 12.62
N HIS A 124 12.65 -1.60 12.44
CA HIS A 124 12.33 -2.55 13.49
C HIS A 124 13.27 -2.39 14.70
N GLU A 125 14.59 -2.25 14.48
CA GLU A 125 15.57 -1.98 15.55
C GLU A 125 15.33 -0.64 16.27
N LEU A 126 14.70 0.32 15.60
CA LEU A 126 14.25 1.58 16.20
C LEU A 126 12.94 1.44 16.98
N GLY A 127 12.34 0.25 17.02
CA GLY A 127 11.05 -0.02 17.65
C GLY A 127 9.87 0.55 16.88
N VAL A 128 9.97 0.63 15.54
CA VAL A 128 8.89 1.07 14.65
C VAL A 128 8.21 -0.16 14.07
N PRO A 129 6.97 -0.48 14.47
CA PRO A 129 6.23 -1.62 13.95
C PRO A 129 5.91 -1.47 12.46
N ILE A 130 5.76 -2.63 11.80
CA ILE A 130 5.53 -2.74 10.37
C ILE A 130 4.18 -3.40 10.12
N VAL A 131 3.33 -2.75 9.32
CA VAL A 131 2.08 -3.30 8.80
C VAL A 131 2.25 -3.51 7.31
N ILE A 132 2.30 -4.76 6.87
CA ILE A 132 2.20 -5.12 5.45
C ILE A 132 0.72 -5.11 5.07
N CYS A 133 0.33 -4.29 4.10
CA CYS A 133 -1.05 -4.10 3.71
C CYS A 133 -1.23 -4.41 2.21
N THR A 134 -1.75 -5.58 1.86
CA THR A 134 -1.75 -6.10 0.49
C THR A 134 -3.08 -6.73 0.07
N GLY A 135 -3.33 -6.75 -1.25
CA GLY A 135 -4.41 -7.54 -1.85
C GLY A 135 -4.15 -9.05 -1.92
N GLN A 136 -2.94 -9.50 -1.58
CA GLN A 136 -2.58 -10.93 -1.66
C GLN A 136 -3.14 -11.74 -0.49
N THR A 137 -3.21 -13.07 -0.70
CA THR A 137 -3.58 -14.03 0.36
C THR A 137 -2.48 -14.11 1.43
N LEU A 138 -2.87 -14.48 2.65
CA LEU A 138 -1.94 -14.64 3.76
C LEU A 138 -0.79 -15.63 3.46
N GLU A 139 -1.08 -16.70 2.74
CA GLU A 139 -0.09 -17.73 2.36
C GLU A 139 1.01 -17.14 1.47
N ASN A 140 0.65 -16.29 0.50
CA ASN A 140 1.61 -15.61 -0.37
C ASN A 140 2.49 -14.65 0.43
N VAL A 141 1.87 -13.85 1.30
CA VAL A 141 2.59 -12.88 2.13
C VAL A 141 3.55 -13.56 3.09
N LYS A 142 3.13 -14.63 3.77
CA LYS A 142 4.00 -15.40 4.66
C LYS A 142 5.25 -15.91 3.96
N GLY A 143 5.13 -16.33 2.70
CA GLY A 143 6.25 -16.82 1.91
C GLY A 143 7.37 -15.78 1.81
N PHE A 144 7.06 -14.57 1.33
CA PHE A 144 8.07 -13.55 1.17
C PHE A 144 8.47 -12.86 2.49
N ALA A 145 7.55 -12.72 3.46
CA ALA A 145 7.86 -12.11 4.75
C ALA A 145 8.90 -12.95 5.51
N ILE A 146 8.71 -14.27 5.60
CA ILE A 146 9.67 -15.16 6.27
C ILE A 146 11.02 -15.18 5.54
N GLN A 147 11.01 -15.21 4.21
CA GLN A 147 12.23 -15.28 3.41
C GLN A 147 12.97 -13.92 3.35
N GLY A 148 12.23 -12.82 3.31
CA GLY A 148 12.77 -11.48 3.18
C GLY A 148 13.12 -10.83 4.52
N LEU A 149 12.14 -10.69 5.42
CA LEU A 149 12.34 -10.01 6.71
C LEU A 149 13.00 -10.90 7.78
N GLY A 150 12.96 -12.21 7.58
CA GLY A 150 13.51 -13.15 8.53
C GLY A 150 12.61 -13.48 9.71
N SER A 151 12.96 -14.55 10.41
CA SER A 151 12.15 -15.08 11.51
C SER A 151 12.10 -14.16 12.73
N GLU A 152 13.11 -13.33 12.91
CA GLU A 152 13.21 -12.39 14.03
C GLU A 152 12.11 -11.35 13.95
N ILE A 153 12.02 -10.61 12.85
CA ILE A 153 10.99 -9.60 12.65
C ILE A 153 9.60 -10.22 12.58
N VAL A 154 9.45 -11.33 11.84
CA VAL A 154 8.14 -11.99 11.67
C VAL A 154 7.54 -12.45 12.99
N HIS A 155 8.36 -12.84 13.97
CA HIS A 155 7.89 -13.32 15.27
C HIS A 155 8.16 -12.34 16.42
N SER A 156 8.57 -11.10 16.14
CA SER A 156 8.83 -10.08 17.17
C SER A 156 7.58 -9.64 17.92
N GLY A 157 6.42 -9.67 17.28
CA GLY A 157 5.20 -9.01 17.76
C GLY A 157 5.01 -7.60 17.17
N GLU A 158 5.97 -7.09 16.40
CA GLU A 158 5.96 -5.75 15.79
C GLU A 158 5.69 -5.80 14.28
N LEU A 159 5.33 -6.97 13.74
CA LEU A 159 4.89 -7.14 12.36
C LEU A 159 3.44 -7.60 12.33
N SER A 160 2.59 -6.83 11.65
CA SER A 160 1.22 -7.23 11.32
C SER A 160 1.03 -7.34 9.80
N ILE A 161 0.13 -8.21 9.38
CA ILE A 161 -0.20 -8.46 7.98
C ILE A 161 -1.70 -8.23 7.79
N VAL A 162 -2.03 -7.22 7.02
CA VAL A 162 -3.37 -6.96 6.48
C VAL A 162 -3.40 -7.56 5.08
N TYR A 163 -4.19 -8.62 4.89
CA TYR A 163 -4.22 -9.40 3.65
C TYR A 163 -5.59 -9.36 2.99
N GLU A 164 -5.63 -9.74 1.71
CA GLU A 164 -6.85 -9.75 0.89
C GLU A 164 -7.61 -8.41 0.96
N ALA A 165 -6.85 -7.31 0.79
CA ALA A 165 -7.37 -5.94 0.78
C ALA A 165 -8.14 -5.52 2.06
N GLY A 166 -7.81 -6.12 3.21
CA GLY A 166 -8.41 -5.79 4.51
C GLY A 166 -9.45 -6.78 5.01
N THR A 167 -9.67 -7.91 4.32
CA THR A 167 -10.59 -8.95 4.81
C THR A 167 -10.02 -9.77 5.95
N GLY A 168 -8.69 -9.74 6.15
CA GLY A 168 -8.06 -10.40 7.27
C GLY A 168 -6.84 -9.68 7.79
N VAL A 169 -6.58 -9.90 9.08
CA VAL A 169 -5.42 -9.37 9.80
C VAL A 169 -4.73 -10.49 10.57
N PHE A 170 -3.41 -10.49 10.60
CA PHE A 170 -2.61 -11.46 11.33
C PHE A 170 -1.32 -10.86 11.85
N THR A 171 -1.04 -11.00 13.15
CA THR A 171 0.20 -10.59 13.80
C THR A 171 0.95 -11.84 14.32
N PRO A 172 1.90 -12.39 13.53
CA PRO A 172 2.50 -13.70 13.81
C PRO A 172 3.14 -13.82 15.21
N GLY A 173 3.79 -12.76 15.70
CA GLY A 173 4.47 -12.75 17.00
C GLY A 173 3.53 -12.83 18.19
N HIS A 174 2.26 -12.45 18.04
CA HIS A 174 1.23 -12.56 19.07
C HIS A 174 0.46 -13.89 19.01
N GLY A 175 0.81 -14.78 18.07
CA GLY A 175 0.26 -16.13 17.99
C GLY A 175 -0.99 -16.24 17.10
N ALA A 176 -1.50 -17.47 17.00
CA ALA A 176 -2.58 -17.81 16.05
C ALA A 176 -3.90 -17.09 16.34
N ASP A 177 -4.14 -16.73 17.58
CA ASP A 177 -5.39 -16.07 18.00
C ASP A 177 -5.52 -14.64 17.44
N THR A 178 -4.43 -14.06 16.93
CA THR A 178 -4.47 -12.75 16.26
C THR A 178 -4.82 -12.85 14.77
N LYS A 179 -5.00 -14.07 14.24
CA LYS A 179 -5.55 -14.26 12.90
C LYS A 179 -7.04 -14.00 12.91
N GLN A 180 -7.42 -12.80 12.54
CA GLN A 180 -8.80 -12.36 12.48
C GLN A 180 -9.30 -12.38 11.03
N LEU A 181 -10.51 -12.90 10.84
CA LEU A 181 -11.24 -12.90 9.57
C LEU A 181 -12.37 -11.88 9.70
N LEU A 182 -12.08 -10.63 9.33
CA LEU A 182 -12.99 -9.51 9.54
C LEU A 182 -14.33 -9.67 8.81
N TYR A 183 -14.39 -10.49 7.76
CA TYR A 183 -15.64 -10.79 7.06
C TYR A 183 -16.65 -11.55 7.93
N GLU A 184 -16.23 -12.22 9.00
CA GLU A 184 -17.16 -12.87 9.93
C GLU A 184 -17.98 -11.86 10.74
N GLU A 185 -17.53 -10.62 10.81
CA GLU A 185 -18.20 -9.52 11.52
C GLU A 185 -19.24 -8.79 10.65
N LEU A 186 -19.26 -9.03 9.33
CA LEU A 186 -20.23 -8.41 8.42
C LEU A 186 -21.67 -8.87 8.69
N ASP A 187 -22.63 -7.98 8.43
CA ASP A 187 -24.06 -8.32 8.44
C ASP A 187 -24.40 -9.42 7.45
N ALA A 188 -25.37 -10.26 7.82
CA ALA A 188 -25.82 -11.37 6.99
C ALA A 188 -26.29 -10.90 5.60
N GLU A 189 -26.96 -9.75 5.53
CA GLU A 189 -27.47 -9.17 4.27
C GLU A 189 -26.33 -8.88 3.27
N ILE A 190 -25.24 -8.27 3.71
CA ILE A 190 -24.06 -8.00 2.86
C ILE A 190 -23.39 -9.31 2.47
N ARG A 191 -23.26 -10.27 3.39
CA ARG A 191 -22.69 -11.59 3.08
C ARG A 191 -23.50 -12.33 2.02
N ASP A 192 -24.83 -12.34 2.15
CA ASP A 192 -25.72 -13.02 1.21
C ASP A 192 -25.65 -12.41 -0.20
N ILE A 193 -25.51 -11.07 -0.31
CA ILE A 193 -25.30 -10.37 -1.60
C ILE A 193 -23.98 -10.80 -2.24
N PHE A 194 -22.87 -10.79 -1.50
CA PHE A 194 -21.57 -11.20 -2.05
C PHE A 194 -21.53 -12.69 -2.41
N ASP A 195 -22.16 -13.55 -1.62
CA ASP A 195 -22.29 -14.99 -1.90
C ASP A 195 -23.05 -15.21 -3.22
N ASP A 196 -24.16 -14.48 -3.46
CA ASP A 196 -24.92 -14.55 -4.71
C ASP A 196 -24.10 -14.06 -5.90
N VAL A 197 -23.50 -12.85 -5.81
CA VAL A 197 -22.65 -12.29 -6.87
C VAL A 197 -21.53 -13.26 -7.22
N ARG A 198 -20.84 -13.81 -6.22
CA ARG A 198 -19.72 -14.71 -6.42
C ARG A 198 -20.11 -16.03 -7.04
N ALA A 199 -21.26 -16.58 -6.66
CA ALA A 199 -21.79 -17.81 -7.23
C ALA A 199 -22.14 -17.67 -8.72
N ARG A 200 -22.54 -16.48 -9.15
CA ARG A 200 -23.09 -16.19 -10.48
C ARG A 200 -22.09 -15.56 -11.45
N VAL A 201 -21.08 -14.84 -10.95
CA VAL A 201 -20.17 -13.99 -11.75
C VAL A 201 -19.52 -14.68 -12.95
N LEU A 202 -19.07 -15.92 -12.84
CA LEU A 202 -18.52 -16.67 -13.97
C LEU A 202 -19.56 -17.52 -14.71
N PRO A 203 -20.46 -18.27 -14.01
CA PRO A 203 -21.47 -19.07 -14.68
C PRO A 203 -22.38 -18.29 -15.61
N GLU A 204 -22.78 -17.08 -15.22
CA GLU A 204 -23.72 -16.25 -15.97
C GLU A 204 -23.06 -15.23 -16.89
N ALA A 205 -21.74 -15.06 -16.78
CA ALA A 205 -20.98 -14.11 -17.61
C ALA A 205 -21.21 -14.34 -19.10
N PRO A 206 -21.35 -13.27 -19.90
CA PRO A 206 -21.31 -13.34 -21.35
C PRO A 206 -20.11 -14.14 -21.86
N ALA A 207 -20.27 -14.87 -22.96
CA ALA A 207 -19.25 -15.79 -23.46
C ALA A 207 -17.91 -15.10 -23.77
N GLU A 208 -17.95 -13.82 -24.07
CA GLU A 208 -16.76 -12.99 -24.32
C GLU A 208 -16.01 -12.71 -23.01
N LEU A 209 -16.68 -12.25 -21.98
CA LEU A 209 -16.10 -12.00 -20.66
C LEU A 209 -15.55 -13.28 -20.02
N ARG A 210 -16.32 -14.38 -20.09
CA ARG A 210 -15.91 -15.68 -19.57
C ARG A 210 -14.63 -16.25 -20.22
N ARG A 211 -14.38 -15.87 -21.49
CA ARG A 211 -13.14 -16.26 -22.19
C ARG A 211 -12.02 -15.23 -22.07
N GLY A 212 -12.40 -13.96 -21.90
CA GLY A 212 -11.46 -12.82 -21.86
C GLY A 212 -10.93 -12.49 -20.48
N CYS A 213 -11.67 -12.90 -19.42
CA CYS A 213 -11.33 -12.59 -18.04
C CYS A 213 -11.06 -13.85 -17.21
N HIS A 214 -10.36 -13.65 -16.11
CA HIS A 214 -10.32 -14.56 -14.97
C HIS A 214 -10.77 -13.82 -13.71
N LEU A 215 -11.23 -14.58 -12.71
CA LEU A 215 -11.67 -14.06 -11.45
C LEU A 215 -10.52 -14.04 -10.46
N GLN A 216 -10.33 -12.93 -9.79
CA GLN A 216 -9.50 -12.75 -8.61
C GLN A 216 -10.35 -12.27 -7.43
N GLY A 217 -9.71 -12.05 -6.28
CA GLY A 217 -10.39 -11.59 -5.07
C GLY A 217 -10.78 -12.73 -4.15
N ASN A 218 -11.58 -12.40 -3.17
CA ASN A 218 -12.07 -13.30 -2.12
C ASN A 218 -13.61 -13.27 -2.05
N GLU A 219 -14.18 -13.73 -0.95
CA GLU A 219 -15.64 -13.75 -0.75
C GLU A 219 -16.28 -12.35 -0.83
N PHE A 220 -15.57 -11.30 -0.42
CA PHE A 220 -16.07 -9.91 -0.30
C PHE A 220 -15.36 -8.91 -1.21
N ASN A 221 -14.58 -9.43 -2.14
CA ASN A 221 -13.95 -8.69 -3.21
C ASN A 221 -13.96 -9.55 -4.46
N VAL A 222 -14.74 -9.15 -5.45
CA VAL A 222 -14.95 -9.88 -6.70
C VAL A 222 -14.31 -9.06 -7.81
N THR A 223 -13.13 -9.48 -8.27
CA THR A 223 -12.34 -8.76 -9.27
C THR A 223 -12.27 -9.55 -10.57
N MET A 224 -12.72 -8.97 -11.68
CA MET A 224 -12.52 -9.50 -13.03
C MET A 224 -11.31 -8.84 -13.67
N LYS A 225 -10.31 -9.65 -14.06
CA LYS A 225 -9.09 -9.21 -14.75
C LYS A 225 -8.97 -9.83 -16.13
N PRO A 226 -8.36 -9.13 -17.12
CA PRO A 226 -8.17 -9.69 -18.45
C PRO A 226 -7.20 -10.88 -18.38
N ASN A 227 -7.46 -11.89 -19.18
CA ASN A 227 -6.55 -13.02 -19.34
C ASN A 227 -5.24 -12.56 -19.99
N PHE A 228 -4.14 -13.23 -19.65
CA PHE A 228 -2.80 -12.91 -20.14
C PHE A 228 -2.69 -12.84 -21.68
N GLU A 229 -3.49 -13.63 -22.39
CA GLU A 229 -3.52 -13.65 -23.86
C GLU A 229 -4.31 -12.49 -24.47
N THR A 230 -4.97 -11.68 -23.65
CA THR A 230 -5.74 -10.51 -24.10
C THR A 230 -4.79 -9.35 -24.35
N GLY A 231 -4.60 -8.94 -25.60
CA GLY A 231 -3.75 -7.77 -25.92
C GLY A 231 -4.31 -6.48 -25.32
N SER A 232 -3.45 -5.49 -25.03
CA SER A 232 -3.81 -4.25 -24.31
C SER A 232 -4.97 -3.45 -24.93
N SER A 233 -5.12 -3.40 -26.25
CA SER A 233 -6.27 -2.74 -26.90
C SER A 233 -7.59 -3.46 -26.64
N ARG A 234 -7.55 -4.78 -26.51
CA ARG A 234 -8.73 -5.60 -26.24
C ARG A 234 -9.02 -5.71 -24.74
N ALA A 235 -8.01 -5.55 -23.90
CA ALA A 235 -8.18 -5.56 -22.46
C ALA A 235 -9.13 -4.46 -21.98
N ARG A 236 -9.02 -3.25 -22.57
CA ARG A 236 -9.94 -2.15 -22.26
C ARG A 236 -11.39 -2.52 -22.57
N GLU A 237 -11.67 -2.96 -23.82
CA GLU A 237 -13.03 -3.35 -24.25
C GLU A 237 -13.63 -4.45 -23.34
N ILE A 238 -12.80 -5.44 -22.99
CA ILE A 238 -13.22 -6.52 -22.09
C ILE A 238 -13.50 -6.02 -20.66
N ILE A 239 -12.67 -5.13 -20.12
CA ILE A 239 -12.85 -4.62 -18.76
C ILE A 239 -13.99 -3.59 -18.70
N ASP A 240 -14.21 -2.80 -19.74
CA ASP A 240 -15.41 -1.95 -19.86
C ASP A 240 -16.69 -2.81 -19.79
N GLY A 241 -16.77 -3.88 -20.60
CA GLY A 241 -17.89 -4.80 -20.55
C GLY A 241 -18.01 -5.57 -19.21
N ALA A 242 -16.88 -5.89 -18.57
CA ALA A 242 -16.87 -6.54 -17.27
C ALA A 242 -17.42 -5.62 -16.18
N LEU A 243 -17.10 -4.32 -16.21
CA LEU A 243 -17.65 -3.34 -15.27
C LEU A 243 -19.18 -3.27 -15.36
N VAL A 244 -19.72 -3.11 -16.59
CA VAL A 244 -21.18 -3.05 -16.79
C VAL A 244 -21.84 -4.33 -16.28
N TYR A 245 -21.27 -5.48 -16.63
CA TYR A 245 -21.76 -6.77 -16.19
C TYR A 245 -21.75 -6.93 -14.65
N LEU A 246 -20.68 -6.51 -13.99
CA LEU A 246 -20.58 -6.58 -12.53
C LEU A 246 -21.58 -5.66 -11.83
N ILE A 247 -21.79 -4.43 -12.33
CA ILE A 247 -22.79 -3.50 -11.79
C ILE A 247 -24.20 -4.10 -11.92
N ASP A 248 -24.51 -4.72 -13.06
CA ASP A 248 -25.83 -5.34 -13.29
C ASP A 248 -26.03 -6.55 -12.38
N LEU A 249 -25.02 -7.40 -12.24
CA LEU A 249 -25.07 -8.56 -11.37
C LEU A 249 -25.23 -8.16 -9.90
N LEU A 250 -24.54 -7.12 -9.47
CA LEU A 250 -24.70 -6.54 -8.13
C LEU A 250 -26.12 -6.01 -7.95
N ALA A 251 -26.63 -5.27 -8.93
CA ALA A 251 -27.96 -4.70 -8.90
C ALA A 251 -29.04 -5.81 -8.74
N GLU A 252 -28.91 -6.92 -9.46
CA GLU A 252 -29.81 -8.06 -9.32
C GLU A 252 -29.77 -8.66 -7.91
N ALA A 253 -28.57 -8.89 -7.36
CA ALA A 253 -28.41 -9.42 -6.00
C ALA A 253 -28.99 -8.47 -4.92
N VAL A 254 -28.77 -7.17 -5.07
CA VAL A 254 -29.33 -6.15 -4.17
C VAL A 254 -30.85 -6.06 -4.33
N GLY A 255 -31.37 -6.10 -5.58
CA GLY A 255 -32.80 -6.10 -5.86
C GLY A 255 -33.52 -7.27 -5.20
N ASP A 256 -32.93 -8.46 -5.28
CA ASP A 256 -33.48 -9.66 -4.63
C ASP A 256 -33.48 -9.53 -3.10
N ALA A 257 -32.44 -8.93 -2.51
CA ALA A 257 -32.31 -8.70 -1.07
C ALA A 257 -33.40 -7.72 -0.55
N VAL A 258 -33.65 -6.61 -1.28
CA VAL A 258 -34.65 -5.60 -0.86
C VAL A 258 -36.03 -5.78 -1.43
N GLY A 259 -36.21 -6.73 -2.34
CA GLY A 259 -37.53 -7.03 -2.97
C GLY A 259 -37.99 -5.97 -3.97
N VAL A 260 -37.07 -5.34 -4.70
CA VAL A 260 -37.32 -4.35 -5.76
C VAL A 260 -37.16 -5.01 -7.13
N ASP A 261 -37.88 -4.51 -8.13
CA ASP A 261 -37.84 -5.03 -9.51
C ASP A 261 -36.39 -4.89 -10.08
N GLN A 262 -35.94 -5.94 -10.76
CA GLN A 262 -34.55 -6.01 -11.26
C GLN A 262 -34.20 -4.90 -12.26
N GLU A 263 -35.10 -4.57 -13.20
CA GLU A 263 -34.88 -3.55 -14.23
C GLU A 263 -34.75 -2.16 -13.59
N GLU A 264 -35.57 -1.88 -12.58
CA GLU A 264 -35.48 -0.66 -11.79
C GLU A 264 -34.15 -0.61 -10.99
N THR A 265 -33.80 -1.72 -10.34
CA THR A 265 -32.58 -1.78 -9.52
C THR A 265 -31.31 -1.59 -10.36
N ILE A 266 -31.21 -2.22 -11.55
CA ILE A 266 -30.09 -2.02 -12.48
C ILE A 266 -29.97 -0.54 -12.83
N THR A 267 -31.07 0.11 -13.20
CA THR A 267 -31.07 1.52 -13.57
C THR A 267 -30.58 2.41 -12.44
N TRP A 268 -31.04 2.17 -11.20
CA TRP A 268 -30.63 2.93 -10.02
C TRP A 268 -29.19 2.67 -9.61
N THR A 269 -28.73 1.43 -9.64
CA THR A 269 -27.35 1.06 -9.29
C THR A 269 -26.34 1.68 -10.24
N ARG A 270 -26.63 1.66 -11.56
CA ARG A 270 -25.80 2.36 -12.56
C ARG A 270 -25.74 3.86 -12.30
N ALA A 271 -26.88 4.51 -11.96
CA ALA A 271 -26.93 5.93 -11.66
C ALA A 271 -26.12 6.27 -10.40
N PHE A 272 -26.19 5.44 -9.38
CA PHE A 272 -25.48 5.61 -8.12
C PHE A 272 -23.95 5.62 -8.34
N TYR A 273 -23.41 4.57 -8.96
CA TYR A 273 -21.95 4.50 -9.17
C TYR A 273 -21.44 5.49 -10.23
N ALA A 274 -22.22 5.81 -11.25
CA ALA A 274 -21.87 6.85 -12.20
C ALA A 274 -21.81 8.27 -11.59
N ALA A 275 -22.55 8.51 -10.50
CA ALA A 275 -22.49 9.77 -9.78
C ALA A 275 -21.26 9.87 -8.86
N GLN A 276 -20.75 8.74 -8.37
CA GLN A 276 -19.60 8.69 -7.47
C GLN A 276 -18.26 8.67 -8.20
N ASP A 277 -18.19 8.00 -9.37
CA ASP A 277 -16.93 7.82 -10.12
C ASP A 277 -17.11 8.26 -11.58
N THR A 278 -16.29 9.21 -12.01
CA THR A 278 -16.31 9.74 -13.37
C THR A 278 -15.78 8.74 -14.40
N GLU A 279 -14.93 7.80 -14.02
CA GLU A 279 -14.43 6.75 -14.91
C GLU A 279 -15.52 5.71 -15.15
N ILE A 280 -16.27 5.29 -14.11
CA ILE A 280 -17.44 4.43 -14.25
C ILE A 280 -18.48 5.09 -15.14
N ARG A 281 -18.77 6.37 -14.91
CA ARG A 281 -19.66 7.15 -15.78
C ARG A 281 -19.24 7.12 -17.24
N ALA A 282 -17.96 7.37 -17.50
CA ALA A 282 -17.43 7.36 -18.87
C ALA A 282 -17.52 5.98 -19.53
N VAL A 283 -17.37 4.90 -18.77
CA VAL A 283 -17.58 3.53 -19.29
C VAL A 283 -19.04 3.31 -19.65
N LEU A 284 -19.98 3.62 -18.74
CA LEU A 284 -21.42 3.46 -19.00
C LEU A 284 -21.89 4.29 -20.21
N GLU A 285 -21.40 5.53 -20.38
CA GLU A 285 -21.67 6.35 -21.55
C GLU A 285 -21.13 5.72 -22.84
N ARG A 286 -19.92 5.16 -22.81
CA ARG A 286 -19.24 4.53 -23.95
C ARG A 286 -19.92 3.23 -24.39
N GLU A 287 -20.38 2.43 -23.42
CA GLU A 287 -21.11 1.19 -23.66
C GLU A 287 -22.59 1.41 -24.00
N GLY A 288 -23.11 2.65 -23.89
CA GLY A 288 -24.50 2.99 -24.16
C GLY A 288 -25.48 2.56 -23.07
N GLU A 289 -24.93 2.34 -21.87
CA GLU A 289 -25.67 1.83 -20.70
C GLU A 289 -25.83 2.90 -19.59
N PHE A 290 -25.53 4.17 -19.91
CA PHE A 290 -25.72 5.28 -18.97
C PHE A 290 -27.22 5.51 -18.74
N PRO A 291 -27.70 5.53 -17.46
CA PRO A 291 -29.13 5.63 -17.15
C PRO A 291 -29.68 7.05 -17.29
N ASP A 292 -30.96 7.14 -17.64
CA ASP A 292 -31.70 8.42 -17.77
C ASP A 292 -32.28 8.91 -16.42
N VAL A 293 -31.81 8.39 -15.28
CA VAL A 293 -32.27 8.77 -13.93
C VAL A 293 -31.17 9.45 -13.13
N SER A 294 -31.58 10.30 -12.17
CA SER A 294 -30.62 10.93 -11.26
C SER A 294 -30.41 10.08 -10.01
N ALA A 295 -29.19 9.96 -9.54
CA ALA A 295 -28.87 9.29 -8.28
C ALA A 295 -29.60 9.92 -7.07
N ASP A 296 -29.92 11.22 -7.11
CA ASP A 296 -30.63 11.92 -6.03
C ASP A 296 -32.08 11.38 -5.77
N ALA A 297 -32.62 10.58 -6.68
CA ALA A 297 -33.94 10.00 -6.57
C ALA A 297 -33.91 8.50 -6.20
N LEU A 298 -32.76 7.99 -5.79
CA LEU A 298 -32.57 6.60 -5.38
C LEU A 298 -33.47 6.27 -4.17
N PRO A 299 -34.15 5.11 -4.16
CA PRO A 299 -34.89 4.66 -2.98
C PRO A 299 -33.96 4.40 -1.79
N ASP A 300 -34.33 4.90 -0.59
CA ASP A 300 -33.54 4.77 0.64
C ASP A 300 -33.07 3.33 0.93
N ALA A 301 -33.92 2.33 0.61
CA ALA A 301 -33.61 0.92 0.83
C ALA A 301 -32.46 0.41 -0.07
N LEU A 302 -32.36 0.91 -1.30
CA LEU A 302 -31.25 0.60 -2.21
C LEU A 302 -29.98 1.40 -1.80
N GLU A 303 -30.15 2.69 -1.50
CA GLU A 303 -29.05 3.57 -1.10
C GLU A 303 -28.30 3.01 0.10
N SER A 304 -29.02 2.57 1.15
CA SER A 304 -28.44 2.04 2.38
C SER A 304 -27.57 0.79 2.18
N ILE A 305 -27.79 0.01 1.12
CA ILE A 305 -26.96 -1.14 0.78
C ILE A 305 -25.82 -0.73 -0.15
N LEU A 306 -26.12 0.07 -1.19
CA LEU A 306 -25.11 0.50 -2.16
C LEU A 306 -24.00 1.36 -1.54
N GLU A 307 -24.32 2.15 -0.50
CA GLU A 307 -23.34 2.90 0.29
C GLU A 307 -22.33 2.02 1.06
N ARG A 308 -22.62 0.72 1.21
CA ARG A 308 -21.76 -0.27 1.88
C ARG A 308 -20.92 -1.10 0.92
N ILE A 309 -21.14 -0.93 -0.39
CA ILE A 309 -20.49 -1.70 -1.46
C ILE A 309 -19.77 -0.74 -2.40
N ASP A 310 -18.52 -1.04 -2.69
CA ASP A 310 -17.70 -0.31 -3.63
C ASP A 310 -17.72 -0.97 -5.01
N VAL A 311 -17.70 -0.16 -6.05
CA VAL A 311 -17.40 -0.59 -7.41
C VAL A 311 -16.19 0.20 -7.90
N ALA A 312 -15.13 -0.49 -8.28
CA ALA A 312 -13.91 0.12 -8.78
C ALA A 312 -13.63 -0.29 -10.23
N TYR A 313 -13.13 0.66 -10.99
CA TYR A 313 -12.70 0.46 -12.35
C TYR A 313 -11.23 0.87 -12.52
N TYR A 314 -10.46 0.01 -13.13
CA TYR A 314 -9.07 0.23 -13.50
C TYR A 314 -8.94 0.01 -15.01
N GLU A 315 -8.73 1.06 -15.78
CA GLU A 315 -8.74 0.99 -17.25
C GLU A 315 -7.81 -0.11 -17.78
N ALA A 316 -8.37 -1.04 -18.55
CA ALA A 316 -7.67 -2.18 -19.14
C ALA A 316 -7.02 -3.16 -18.15
N ASP A 317 -7.20 -2.99 -16.85
CA ASP A 317 -6.61 -3.86 -15.81
C ASP A 317 -7.64 -4.64 -15.00
N ALA A 318 -8.68 -3.98 -14.47
CA ALA A 318 -9.67 -4.66 -13.63
C ALA A 318 -11.02 -3.94 -13.55
N ALA A 319 -12.08 -4.72 -13.31
CA ALA A 319 -13.35 -4.26 -12.77
C ALA A 319 -13.63 -5.04 -11.49
N GLU A 320 -14.06 -4.36 -10.42
CA GLU A 320 -14.12 -4.91 -9.07
C GLU A 320 -15.39 -4.48 -8.34
N ILE A 321 -15.95 -5.41 -7.54
CA ILE A 321 -16.92 -5.12 -6.50
C ILE A 321 -16.30 -5.51 -5.16
N GLY A 322 -16.35 -4.62 -4.17
CA GLY A 322 -15.82 -4.87 -2.84
C GLY A 322 -16.72 -4.35 -1.73
N SER A 323 -16.64 -4.91 -0.54
CA SER A 323 -17.28 -4.35 0.62
C SER A 323 -16.56 -3.11 1.11
N LEU A 324 -17.27 -2.00 1.35
CA LEU A 324 -16.70 -0.80 1.99
C LEU A 324 -16.46 -1.01 3.49
N GLU A 325 -17.08 -2.01 4.09
CA GLU A 325 -16.87 -2.40 5.48
C GLU A 325 -15.62 -3.27 5.67
N LEU A 326 -15.07 -3.79 4.56
CA LEU A 326 -13.82 -4.55 4.51
C LEU A 326 -12.89 -3.90 3.51
N ASN A 327 -12.00 -3.07 4.00
CA ASN A 327 -11.01 -2.40 3.18
C ASN A 327 -9.68 -2.28 3.93
N LYS A 328 -8.65 -1.82 3.25
CA LYS A 328 -7.32 -1.68 3.84
C LYS A 328 -7.31 -0.80 5.10
N VAL A 329 -8.20 0.22 5.21
CA VAL A 329 -8.27 1.10 6.41
C VAL A 329 -8.70 0.30 7.63
N VAL A 330 -9.81 -0.44 7.53
CA VAL A 330 -10.31 -1.28 8.63
C VAL A 330 -9.27 -2.31 9.06
N GLY A 331 -8.59 -2.93 8.07
CA GLY A 331 -7.49 -3.84 8.34
C GLY A 331 -6.31 -3.17 9.07
N VAL A 332 -5.94 -1.96 8.65
CA VAL A 332 -4.86 -1.18 9.29
C VAL A 332 -5.24 -0.78 10.70
N GLU A 333 -6.44 -0.24 10.94
CA GLU A 333 -6.93 0.10 12.29
C GLU A 333 -6.88 -1.12 13.22
N ARG A 334 -7.33 -2.28 12.73
CA ARG A 334 -7.26 -3.52 13.52
C ARG A 334 -5.81 -3.98 13.78
N ALA A 335 -4.91 -3.78 12.83
CA ALA A 335 -3.49 -4.08 13.01
C ALA A 335 -2.85 -3.15 14.04
N LEU A 336 -3.19 -1.86 14.02
CA LEU A 336 -2.71 -0.88 15.00
C LEU A 336 -3.19 -1.22 16.42
N ASP A 337 -4.45 -1.65 16.57
CA ASP A 337 -4.99 -2.12 17.86
C ASP A 337 -4.17 -3.30 18.44
N VAL A 338 -3.84 -4.30 17.60
CA VAL A 338 -3.05 -5.47 18.02
C VAL A 338 -1.60 -5.09 18.35
N LEU A 339 -1.05 -4.09 17.65
CA LEU A 339 0.31 -3.58 17.86
C LEU A 339 0.41 -2.57 19.01
N ASP A 340 -0.70 -2.24 19.68
CA ASP A 340 -0.79 -1.26 20.78
C ASP A 340 -0.28 0.15 20.37
N VAL A 341 -0.65 0.58 19.15
CA VAL A 341 -0.31 1.90 18.60
C VAL A 341 -1.51 2.84 18.70
N ASP A 342 -1.65 3.51 19.84
CA ASP A 342 -2.81 4.37 20.17
C ASP A 342 -2.78 5.74 19.44
N ASP A 343 -1.61 6.29 19.15
CA ASP A 343 -1.42 7.59 18.47
C ASP A 343 -0.51 7.39 17.24
N PRO A 344 -1.05 6.82 16.14
CA PRO A 344 -0.26 6.54 14.95
C PRO A 344 0.19 7.83 14.26
N PHE A 345 1.44 7.84 13.80
CA PHE A 345 1.93 8.71 12.77
C PHE A 345 2.66 7.85 11.73
N ALA A 346 1.87 7.37 10.78
CA ALA A 346 2.29 6.34 9.85
C ALA A 346 3.03 6.90 8.62
N LEU A 347 3.99 6.13 8.08
CA LEU A 347 4.30 6.22 6.66
C LEU A 347 3.41 5.23 5.92
N VAL A 348 2.54 5.72 5.03
CA VAL A 348 1.70 4.90 4.17
C VAL A 348 2.28 4.89 2.77
N MET A 349 2.67 3.72 2.26
CA MET A 349 3.19 3.55 0.90
C MET A 349 2.26 2.66 0.09
N GLY A 350 1.87 3.09 -1.11
CA GLY A 350 0.99 2.34 -1.99
C GLY A 350 0.82 2.97 -3.37
N ASP A 351 0.28 2.23 -4.33
CA ASP A 351 0.13 2.66 -5.73
C ASP A 351 -1.33 2.71 -6.21
N SER A 352 -2.23 2.04 -5.52
CA SER A 352 -3.60 1.77 -5.96
C SER A 352 -4.66 2.64 -5.28
N LYS A 353 -5.88 2.63 -5.82
CA LYS A 353 -7.05 3.28 -5.19
C LYS A 353 -7.36 2.71 -3.81
N SER A 354 -7.04 1.44 -3.54
CA SER A 354 -7.23 0.83 -2.22
C SER A 354 -6.27 1.40 -1.17
N ASP A 355 -5.04 1.75 -1.59
CA ASP A 355 -4.05 2.42 -0.73
C ASP A 355 -4.40 3.89 -0.50
N LEU A 356 -4.96 4.55 -1.53
CA LEU A 356 -5.43 5.92 -1.43
C LEU A 356 -6.43 6.10 -0.27
N ARG A 357 -7.26 5.10 0.03
CA ARG A 357 -8.16 5.16 1.19
C ARG A 357 -7.39 5.27 2.51
N VAL A 358 -6.30 4.51 2.66
CA VAL A 358 -5.43 4.59 3.85
C VAL A 358 -4.69 5.93 3.88
N MET A 359 -4.22 6.42 2.72
CA MET A 359 -3.57 7.73 2.62
C MET A 359 -4.52 8.88 3.00
N ARG A 360 -5.77 8.83 2.55
CA ARG A 360 -6.81 9.79 2.96
C ARG A 360 -7.12 9.69 4.45
N TRP A 361 -7.23 8.48 4.98
CA TRP A 361 -7.48 8.26 6.40
C TRP A 361 -6.37 8.89 7.27
N VAL A 362 -5.09 8.72 6.93
CA VAL A 362 -4.00 9.36 7.69
C VAL A 362 -4.00 10.88 7.51
N ALA A 363 -4.35 11.41 6.33
CA ALA A 363 -4.44 12.84 6.09
C ALA A 363 -5.60 13.48 6.87
N ASP A 364 -6.78 12.86 6.87
CA ASP A 364 -7.97 13.35 7.56
C ASP A 364 -7.83 13.33 9.09
N ASN A 365 -6.96 12.47 9.62
CA ASN A 365 -6.71 12.30 11.06
C ASN A 365 -5.38 12.91 11.54
N ASP A 366 -4.63 13.62 10.69
CA ASP A 366 -3.26 14.08 10.98
C ASP A 366 -2.34 12.93 11.48
N ALA A 367 -2.55 11.73 10.95
CA ALA A 367 -1.99 10.48 11.45
C ALA A 367 -0.86 9.90 10.58
N GLY A 368 -0.28 10.70 9.66
CA GLY A 368 0.83 10.17 8.88
C GLY A 368 1.23 10.96 7.64
N ILE A 369 2.05 10.31 6.83
CA ILE A 369 2.64 10.78 5.58
C ILE A 369 2.32 9.75 4.50
N ALA A 370 1.87 10.18 3.33
CA ALA A 370 1.67 9.32 2.17
C ALA A 370 2.89 9.31 1.24
N ALA A 371 3.13 8.18 0.60
CA ALA A 371 4.12 8.06 -0.46
C ALA A 371 3.62 7.15 -1.59
N ALA A 372 3.77 7.60 -2.83
CA ALA A 372 3.33 6.85 -3.99
C ALA A 372 4.42 6.78 -5.07
N PRO A 373 4.54 5.65 -5.80
CA PRO A 373 5.41 5.58 -6.96
C PRO A 373 4.85 6.43 -8.12
N GLU A 374 5.73 6.91 -9.01
CA GLU A 374 5.37 7.73 -10.17
C GLU A 374 4.33 7.09 -11.13
N HIS A 375 4.20 5.76 -11.08
CA HIS A 375 3.26 4.98 -11.88
C HIS A 375 1.99 4.58 -11.11
N ALA A 376 1.77 5.11 -9.90
CA ALA A 376 0.55 4.90 -9.14
C ALA A 376 -0.69 5.40 -9.90
N SER A 377 -1.87 5.00 -9.44
CA SER A 377 -3.12 5.47 -10.03
C SER A 377 -3.18 7.00 -10.01
N GLN A 378 -3.84 7.59 -11.01
CA GLN A 378 -3.92 9.04 -11.14
C GLN A 378 -4.43 9.70 -9.87
N GLU A 379 -5.49 9.15 -9.27
CA GLU A 379 -6.09 9.70 -8.05
C GLU A 379 -5.12 9.63 -6.86
N THR A 380 -4.32 8.56 -6.76
CA THR A 380 -3.30 8.41 -5.71
C THR A 380 -2.20 9.46 -5.87
N LEU A 381 -1.70 9.66 -7.10
CA LEU A 381 -0.71 10.69 -7.39
C LEU A 381 -1.24 12.10 -7.14
N GLU A 382 -2.48 12.40 -7.58
CA GLU A 382 -3.11 13.69 -7.33
C GLU A 382 -3.24 13.99 -5.83
N HIS A 383 -3.60 12.98 -5.01
CA HIS A 383 -3.67 13.13 -3.57
C HIS A 383 -2.30 13.45 -2.97
N VAL A 384 -1.28 12.65 -3.25
CA VAL A 384 0.07 12.81 -2.68
C VAL A 384 0.70 14.14 -3.11
N LEU A 385 0.47 14.57 -4.37
CA LEU A 385 0.94 15.88 -4.84
C LEU A 385 0.17 17.04 -4.21
N HIS A 386 -1.14 16.87 -3.96
CA HIS A 386 -1.95 17.91 -3.32
C HIS A 386 -1.58 18.09 -1.84
N THR A 387 -1.27 17.02 -1.17
CA THR A 387 -0.79 17.03 0.23
C THR A 387 0.67 17.44 0.36
N ASP A 388 1.40 17.65 -0.77
CA ASP A 388 2.83 17.97 -0.79
C ASP A 388 3.66 16.94 0.00
N GLU A 389 3.53 15.67 -0.41
CA GLU A 389 4.17 14.53 0.20
C GLU A 389 5.08 13.77 -0.79
N LEU A 390 5.34 12.47 -0.59
CA LEU A 390 6.44 11.80 -1.24
C LEU A 390 6.03 11.08 -2.54
N VAL A 391 6.60 11.46 -3.66
CA VAL A 391 6.53 10.69 -4.91
C VAL A 391 7.92 10.12 -5.21
N PHE A 392 7.99 8.86 -5.63
CA PHE A 392 9.25 8.18 -5.91
C PHE A 392 9.24 7.43 -7.24
N ASP A 393 10.41 7.27 -7.84
CA ASP A 393 10.58 6.54 -9.08
C ASP A 393 10.31 5.04 -8.89
N ARG A 394 9.88 4.38 -9.95
CA ARG A 394 9.61 2.95 -9.95
C ARG A 394 10.82 2.14 -9.43
N GLY A 395 10.59 1.31 -8.42
CA GLY A 395 11.62 0.48 -7.80
C GLY A 395 12.58 1.25 -6.88
N LYS A 396 12.22 2.47 -6.47
CA LYS A 396 12.99 3.34 -5.56
C LYS A 396 12.30 3.54 -4.21
N SER A 397 11.46 2.61 -3.78
CA SER A 397 10.81 2.63 -2.46
C SER A 397 11.81 2.80 -1.29
N VAL A 398 13.02 2.27 -1.44
CA VAL A 398 14.10 2.42 -0.46
C VAL A 398 14.48 3.88 -0.21
N ASP A 399 14.42 4.76 -1.22
CA ASP A 399 14.78 6.17 -1.06
C ASP A 399 13.78 6.91 -0.16
N VAL A 400 12.48 6.55 -0.25
CA VAL A 400 11.43 7.04 0.66
C VAL A 400 11.69 6.56 2.09
N LEU A 401 11.91 5.27 2.26
CA LEU A 401 12.19 4.68 3.58
C LEU A 401 13.42 5.33 4.22
N ARG A 402 14.51 5.53 3.47
CA ARG A 402 15.71 6.23 3.95
C ARG A 402 15.42 7.70 4.32
N THR A 403 14.58 8.39 3.54
CA THR A 403 14.16 9.77 3.84
C THR A 403 13.40 9.82 5.17
N VAL A 404 12.46 8.91 5.39
CA VAL A 404 11.69 8.82 6.65
C VAL A 404 12.57 8.34 7.81
N TYR A 405 13.55 7.49 7.56
CA TYR A 405 14.57 7.16 8.55
C TYR A 405 15.32 8.41 9.02
N ALA A 406 15.75 9.30 8.09
CA ALA A 406 16.36 10.57 8.45
C ALA A 406 15.39 11.49 9.22
N LEU A 407 14.12 11.57 8.82
CA LEU A 407 13.09 12.29 9.58
C LEU A 407 13.07 11.83 11.04
N ASN A 408 13.01 10.52 11.27
CA ASN A 408 12.98 9.94 12.62
C ASN A 408 14.27 10.25 13.41
N ARG A 409 15.42 10.30 12.74
CA ARG A 409 16.70 10.71 13.36
C ARG A 409 16.70 12.19 13.72
N PHE A 410 16.22 13.07 12.84
CA PHE A 410 16.13 14.50 13.10
C PHE A 410 15.10 14.86 14.18
N ALA A 411 13.94 14.20 14.21
CA ALA A 411 12.93 14.43 15.24
C ALA A 411 13.43 14.13 16.66
N ARG A 412 14.43 13.24 16.82
CA ARG A 412 15.05 12.92 18.11
C ARG A 412 16.10 13.97 18.57
N LEU A 413 16.47 14.93 17.70
CA LEU A 413 17.38 16.03 18.05
C LEU A 413 16.66 17.21 18.71
N GLY A 414 15.35 17.13 18.90
CA GLY A 414 14.50 18.19 19.44
C GLY A 414 14.65 18.48 20.89
#